data_89597f6c0331bcf89f6b3f9832aad241
#
_entry.id   89597f6c0331bcf89f6b3f9832aad241
#
_cell.length_a   1.000
_cell.length_b   1.000
_cell.length_c   1.000
_cell.angle_alpha   90.00
_cell.angle_beta   90.00
_cell.angle_gamma   90.00
#
_symmetry.space_group_name_H-M   'P 1'
#
loop_
_entity.id
_entity.type
_entity.pdbx_description
1 polymer ?
#
loop_
_entity_poly.entity_id
_entity_poly.type
_entity_poly.pdbx_seq_one_letter_code
_entity_poly.pdbx_strand_id
1 'polypeptide(L)'
;ITLTTMLYDGAVKALRKARLHHEGHNIPGFHDETNRAYLIIGELRATLDMSQGEISESLAAVYSYCLRLIIESSTGDLQKLVEVERHISTIGDAWRAATSQLRASRATSRLGAEAAA
;
A
#
# COMPACT_ATOMS: atom_id res chain seq x y z
N ILE A 1 8.17 -6.95 -10.96
CA ILE A 1 7.67 -6.42 -9.67
C ILE A 1 8.43 -5.17 -9.30
N THR A 2 7.73 -4.09 -9.02
CA THR A 2 8.35 -2.83 -8.58
C THR A 2 8.50 -2.80 -7.07
N LEU A 3 9.41 -1.97 -6.58
CA LEU A 3 9.56 -1.73 -5.14
C LEU A 3 8.24 -1.24 -4.52
N THR A 4 7.54 -0.35 -5.21
CA THR A 4 6.26 0.18 -4.74
C THR A 4 5.22 -0.93 -4.53
N THR A 5 5.11 -1.86 -5.48
CA THR A 5 4.22 -3.02 -5.37
C THR A 5 4.58 -3.89 -4.17
N MET A 6 5.89 -4.12 -3.95
CA MET A 6 6.37 -4.88 -2.81
C MET A 6 6.00 -4.20 -1.48
N LEU A 7 6.07 -2.88 -1.42
CA LEU A 7 5.68 -2.14 -0.22
C LEU A 7 4.19 -2.27 0.07
N TYR A 8 3.33 -2.16 -0.94
CA TYR A 8 1.88 -2.38 -0.76
C TYR A 8 1.60 -3.78 -0.23
N ASP A 9 2.19 -4.80 -0.85
CA ASP A 9 1.99 -6.19 -0.44
C ASP A 9 2.47 -6.42 0.99
N GLY A 10 3.62 -5.86 1.33
CA GLY A 10 4.19 -5.95 2.68
C GLY A 10 3.31 -5.30 3.73
N ALA A 11 2.75 -4.14 3.43
CA ALA A 11 1.84 -3.44 4.34
C ALA A 11 0.57 -4.25 4.58
N VAL A 12 -0.08 -4.74 3.52
CA VAL A 12 -1.29 -5.56 3.63
C VAL A 12 -1.02 -6.82 4.43
N LYS A 13 0.10 -7.50 4.17
CA LYS A 13 0.50 -8.70 4.89
C LYS A 13 0.70 -8.42 6.38
N ALA A 14 1.38 -7.33 6.71
CA ALA A 14 1.61 -6.94 8.11
C ALA A 14 0.29 -6.65 8.83
N LEU A 15 -0.63 -5.94 8.19
CA LEU A 15 -1.94 -5.63 8.77
C LEU A 15 -2.77 -6.90 9.03
N ARG A 16 -2.75 -7.86 8.11
CA ARG A 16 -3.43 -9.14 8.28
C ARG A 16 -2.83 -9.95 9.42
N LYS A 17 -1.50 -10.01 9.50
CA LYS A 17 -0.81 -10.69 10.60
C LYS A 17 -1.11 -10.03 11.95
N ALA A 18 -1.16 -8.71 11.99
CA ALA A 18 -1.50 -7.98 13.22
C ALA A 18 -2.88 -8.40 13.73
N ARG A 19 -3.88 -8.48 12.85
CA ARG A 19 -5.22 -8.93 13.23
C ARG A 19 -5.23 -10.36 13.75
N LEU A 20 -4.50 -11.26 13.08
CA LEU A 20 -4.39 -12.66 13.52
C LEU A 20 -3.73 -12.77 14.90
N HIS A 21 -2.68 -12.02 15.15
CA HIS A 21 -2.04 -12.00 16.47
C HIS A 21 -2.99 -11.49 17.56
N HIS A 22 -3.76 -10.45 17.24
CA HIS A 22 -4.73 -9.92 18.19
C HIS A 22 -5.80 -10.96 18.53
N GLU A 23 -6.34 -11.65 17.53
CA GLU A 23 -7.31 -12.73 17.72
C GLU A 23 -6.75 -13.87 18.57
N GLY A 24 -5.48 -14.17 18.41
CA GLY A 24 -4.79 -15.19 19.21
C GLY A 24 -4.23 -14.68 20.55
N HIS A 25 -4.61 -13.47 20.96
CA HIS A 25 -4.13 -12.85 22.20
C HIS A 25 -2.61 -12.68 22.28
N ASN A 26 -1.95 -12.64 21.13
CA ASN A 26 -0.51 -12.37 21.05
C ASN A 26 -0.29 -10.87 20.89
N ILE A 27 -0.28 -10.16 22.00
CA ILE A 27 -0.16 -8.69 22.00
C ILE A 27 1.21 -8.21 21.49
N PRO A 28 2.35 -8.81 21.88
CA PRO A 28 3.64 -8.43 21.28
C PRO A 28 3.67 -8.60 19.77
N GLY A 29 3.14 -9.71 19.24
CA GLY A 29 3.04 -9.93 17.79
C GLY A 29 2.16 -8.89 17.10
N PHE A 30 1.04 -8.51 17.73
CA PHE A 30 0.16 -7.46 17.25
C PHE A 30 0.92 -6.14 17.11
N HIS A 31 1.63 -5.73 18.14
CA HIS A 31 2.41 -4.48 18.10
C HIS A 31 3.55 -4.52 17.10
N ASP A 32 4.25 -5.65 16.97
CA ASP A 32 5.33 -5.81 16.01
C ASP A 32 4.82 -5.63 14.58
N GLU A 33 3.69 -6.23 14.24
CA GLU A 33 3.16 -6.16 12.89
C GLU A 33 2.49 -4.80 12.59
N THR A 34 1.84 -4.18 13.56
CA THR A 34 1.31 -2.82 13.37
C THR A 34 2.45 -1.82 13.18
N ASN A 35 3.54 -1.97 13.90
CA ASN A 35 4.72 -1.13 13.72
C ASN A 35 5.34 -1.34 12.32
N ARG A 36 5.41 -2.58 11.86
CA ARG A 36 5.89 -2.90 10.51
C ARG A 36 5.03 -2.22 9.45
N ALA A 37 3.71 -2.33 9.55
CA ALA A 37 2.78 -1.67 8.63
C ALA A 37 2.97 -0.15 8.66
N TYR A 38 3.13 0.43 9.83
CA TYR A 38 3.37 1.87 10.00
C TYR A 38 4.62 2.31 9.24
N LEU A 39 5.72 1.59 9.43
CA LEU A 39 6.99 1.92 8.76
C LEU A 39 6.89 1.78 7.24
N ILE A 40 6.22 0.74 6.74
CA ILE A 40 6.05 0.52 5.30
C ILE A 40 5.19 1.64 4.69
N ILE A 41 4.07 1.99 5.31
CA ILE A 41 3.20 3.06 4.80
C ILE A 41 3.91 4.42 4.88
N GLY A 42 4.71 4.63 5.91
CA GLY A 42 5.56 5.81 6.02
C GLY A 42 6.56 5.90 4.87
N GLU A 43 7.13 4.77 4.46
CA GLU A 43 8.02 4.70 3.30
C GLU A 43 7.27 4.98 2.00
N LEU A 44 6.07 4.43 1.82
CA LEU A 44 5.22 4.76 0.67
C LEU A 44 4.98 6.26 0.57
N ARG A 45 4.66 6.91 1.69
CA ARG A 45 4.46 8.36 1.73
C ARG A 45 5.74 9.12 1.38
N ALA A 46 6.87 8.67 1.91
CA ALA A 46 8.18 9.32 1.68
C ALA A 46 8.65 9.22 0.23
N THR A 47 8.20 8.20 -0.51
CA THR A 47 8.61 8.00 -1.92
C THR A 47 7.71 8.72 -2.91
N LEU A 48 6.67 9.42 -2.47
CA LEU A 48 5.78 10.16 -3.36
C LEU A 48 6.55 11.27 -4.08
N ASP A 49 6.31 11.37 -5.39
CA ASP A 49 6.80 12.48 -6.19
C ASP A 49 5.79 13.62 -6.14
N MET A 50 6.03 14.59 -5.26
CA MET A 50 5.10 15.71 -5.05
C MET A 50 4.99 16.63 -6.27
N SER A 51 5.86 16.48 -7.27
CA SER A 51 5.74 17.23 -8.54
C SER A 51 4.55 16.77 -9.39
N GLN A 52 3.94 15.61 -9.06
CA GLN A 52 2.76 15.11 -9.75
C GLN A 52 1.45 15.79 -9.32
N GLY A 53 1.51 16.79 -8.47
CA GLY A 53 0.38 17.65 -8.12
C GLY A 53 -0.70 16.96 -7.30
N GLU A 54 -1.96 17.09 -7.71
CA GLU A 54 -3.12 16.64 -6.93
C GLU A 54 -3.09 15.14 -6.61
N ILE A 55 -2.59 14.31 -7.51
CA ILE A 55 -2.53 12.86 -7.29
C ILE A 55 -1.63 12.55 -6.09
N SER A 56 -0.44 13.15 -6.05
CA SER A 56 0.50 12.95 -4.95
C SER A 56 -0.03 13.55 -3.64
N GLU A 57 -0.67 14.71 -3.69
CA GLU A 57 -1.28 15.31 -2.51
C GLU A 57 -2.39 14.44 -1.94
N SER A 58 -3.24 13.88 -2.80
CA SER A 58 -4.32 12.99 -2.39
C SER A 58 -3.78 11.70 -1.77
N LEU A 59 -2.76 11.09 -2.38
CA LEU A 59 -2.12 9.89 -1.83
C LEU A 59 -1.44 10.19 -0.49
N ALA A 60 -0.74 11.31 -0.38
CA ALA A 60 -0.11 11.71 0.88
C ALA A 60 -1.15 11.85 2.00
N ALA A 61 -2.31 12.43 1.70
CA ALA A 61 -3.39 12.58 2.67
C ALA A 61 -3.93 11.21 3.13
N VAL A 62 -4.13 10.28 2.20
CA VAL A 62 -4.59 8.92 2.52
C VAL A 62 -3.56 8.19 3.37
N TYR A 63 -2.28 8.24 3.01
CA TYR A 63 -1.22 7.60 3.79
C TYR A 63 -1.14 8.20 5.19
N SER A 64 -1.21 9.51 5.32
CA SER A 64 -1.19 10.17 6.64
C SER A 64 -2.38 9.76 7.50
N TYR A 65 -3.56 9.64 6.90
CA TYR A 65 -4.75 9.13 7.57
C TYR A 65 -4.56 7.69 8.04
N CYS A 66 -4.02 6.83 7.18
CA CYS A 66 -3.73 5.44 7.52
C CYS A 66 -2.74 5.34 8.69
N LEU A 67 -1.69 6.14 8.69
CA LEU A 67 -0.71 6.16 9.78
C LEU A 67 -1.37 6.53 11.11
N ARG A 68 -2.27 7.51 11.09
CA ARG A 68 -3.01 7.90 12.29
C ARG A 68 -3.92 6.77 12.78
N LEU A 69 -4.62 6.10 11.87
CA LEU A 69 -5.48 4.97 12.24
C LEU A 69 -4.70 3.82 12.87
N ILE A 70 -3.49 3.53 12.36
CA ILE A 70 -2.65 2.49 12.93
C ILE A 70 -2.27 2.84 14.38
N ILE A 71 -1.89 4.09 14.64
CA ILE A 71 -1.58 4.54 16.00
C ILE A 71 -2.80 4.39 16.90
N GLU A 72 -3.97 4.81 16.44
CA GLU A 72 -5.21 4.73 17.20
C GLU A 72 -5.65 3.27 17.46
N SER A 73 -5.27 2.34 16.59
CA SER A 73 -5.60 0.92 16.76
C SER A 73 -4.84 0.25 17.89
N SER A 74 -3.80 0.90 18.44
CA SER A 74 -2.96 0.33 19.49
C SER A 74 -3.75 -0.07 20.75
N THR A 75 -4.94 0.49 20.94
CA THR A 75 -5.84 0.15 22.05
C THR A 75 -6.72 -1.07 21.74
N GLY A 76 -6.54 -1.70 20.57
CA GLY A 76 -7.27 -2.91 20.17
C GLY A 76 -8.49 -2.66 19.27
N ASP A 77 -8.64 -1.47 18.73
CA ASP A 77 -9.72 -1.17 17.77
C ASP A 77 -9.34 -1.71 16.39
N LEU A 78 -9.70 -2.98 16.15
CA LEU A 78 -9.37 -3.69 14.92
C LEU A 78 -10.09 -3.12 13.69
N GLN A 79 -11.20 -2.44 13.84
CA GLN A 79 -11.90 -1.83 12.71
C GLN A 79 -11.03 -0.77 12.02
N LYS A 80 -10.18 -0.10 12.77
CA LYS A 80 -9.24 0.87 12.21
C LYS A 80 -8.21 0.18 11.32
N LEU A 81 -7.72 -1.00 11.71
CA LEU A 81 -6.80 -1.79 10.88
C LEU A 81 -7.49 -2.31 9.62
N VAL A 82 -8.74 -2.74 9.72
CA VAL A 82 -9.52 -3.18 8.55
C VAL A 82 -9.67 -2.04 7.56
N GLU A 83 -9.94 -0.83 8.04
CA GLU A 83 -10.04 0.35 7.18
C GLU A 83 -8.71 0.67 6.47
N VAL A 84 -7.59 0.61 7.21
CA VAL A 84 -6.25 0.82 6.62
C VAL A 84 -5.98 -0.23 5.54
N GLU A 85 -6.23 -1.50 5.82
CA GLU A 85 -6.04 -2.59 4.86
C GLU A 85 -6.85 -2.34 3.58
N ARG A 86 -8.10 -1.91 3.71
CA ARG A 86 -8.96 -1.60 2.57
C ARG A 86 -8.38 -0.47 1.72
N HIS A 87 -7.94 0.61 2.33
CA HIS A 87 -7.34 1.73 1.61
C HIS A 87 -6.06 1.32 0.87
N ILE A 88 -5.17 0.62 1.56
CA ILE A 88 -3.89 0.23 0.97
C ILE A 88 -4.10 -0.81 -0.13
N SER A 89 -5.01 -1.77 0.05
CA SER A 89 -5.33 -2.75 -1.00
C SER A 89 -5.92 -2.09 -2.24
N THR A 90 -6.82 -1.13 -2.06
CA THR A 90 -7.44 -0.40 -3.17
C THR A 90 -6.39 0.36 -3.99
N ILE A 91 -5.50 1.08 -3.31
CA ILE A 91 -4.43 1.83 -3.97
C ILE A 91 -3.45 0.87 -4.65
N GLY A 92 -3.07 -0.21 -3.97
CA GLY A 92 -2.16 -1.22 -4.52
C GLY A 92 -2.70 -1.90 -5.77
N ASP A 93 -3.99 -2.24 -5.78
CA ASP A 93 -4.65 -2.86 -6.93
C ASP A 93 -4.72 -1.89 -8.11
N ALA A 94 -5.02 -0.62 -7.85
CA ALA A 94 -5.03 0.41 -8.89
C ALA A 94 -3.63 0.60 -9.48
N TRP A 95 -2.61 0.57 -8.64
CA TRP A 95 -1.21 0.68 -9.08
C TRP A 95 -0.80 -0.49 -9.98
N ARG A 96 -1.16 -1.72 -9.59
CA ARG A 96 -0.89 -2.92 -10.40
C ARG A 96 -1.61 -2.85 -11.74
N ALA A 97 -2.87 -2.45 -11.75
CA ALA A 97 -3.65 -2.32 -12.98
C ALA A 97 -3.00 -1.29 -13.93
N ALA A 98 -2.60 -0.13 -13.41
CA ALA A 98 -1.93 0.89 -14.20
C ALA A 98 -0.60 0.41 -14.76
N THR A 99 0.19 -0.32 -13.96
CA THR A 99 1.48 -0.89 -14.38
C THR A 99 1.27 -1.94 -15.48
N SER A 100 0.26 -2.81 -15.32
CA SER A 100 -0.06 -3.83 -16.32
C SER A 100 -0.52 -3.21 -17.64
N GLN A 101 -1.36 -2.18 -17.59
CA GLN A 101 -1.80 -1.46 -18.77
C GLN A 101 -0.62 -0.79 -19.50
N LEU A 102 0.29 -0.20 -18.76
CA LEU A 102 1.46 0.46 -19.32
C LEU A 102 2.37 -0.56 -20.03
N ARG A 103 2.58 -1.73 -19.42
CA ARG A 103 3.36 -2.82 -20.04
C ARG A 103 2.70 -3.32 -21.31
N ALA A 104 1.37 -3.54 -21.30
CA ALA A 104 0.62 -3.97 -22.48
C ALA A 104 0.70 -2.92 -23.59
N SER A 105 0.56 -1.64 -23.25
CA SER A 105 0.66 -0.55 -24.21
C SER A 105 2.06 -0.47 -24.85
N ARG A 106 3.11 -0.63 -24.04
CA ARG A 106 4.50 -0.66 -24.55
C ARG A 106 4.74 -1.86 -25.48
N ALA A 107 4.23 -3.03 -25.12
CA ALA A 107 4.35 -4.23 -25.95
C ALA A 107 3.64 -4.04 -27.28
N THR A 108 2.42 -3.50 -27.29
CA THR A 108 1.65 -3.20 -28.49
C THR A 108 2.39 -2.18 -29.37
N SER A 109 2.93 -1.13 -28.79
CA SER A 109 3.70 -0.14 -29.54
C SER A 109 4.94 -0.73 -30.17
N ARG A 110 5.62 -1.63 -29.48
CA ARG A 110 6.80 -2.33 -30.01
C ARG A 110 6.44 -3.21 -31.20
N LEU A 111 5.36 -3.99 -31.08
CA LEU A 111 4.89 -4.86 -32.18
C LEU A 111 4.47 -4.03 -33.39
N GLY A 112 3.80 -2.92 -33.19
CA GLY A 112 3.43 -2.00 -34.25
C GLY A 112 4.66 -1.41 -34.96
N ALA A 113 5.68 -1.01 -34.21
CA ALA A 113 6.91 -0.49 -34.76
C ALA A 113 7.67 -1.56 -35.57
N GLU A 114 7.73 -2.79 -35.10
CA GLU A 114 8.34 -3.91 -35.83
C GLU A 114 7.58 -4.22 -37.11
N ALA A 115 6.25 -4.20 -37.07
CA ALA A 115 5.43 -4.47 -38.26
C ALA A 115 5.55 -3.36 -39.31
N ALA A 116 5.83 -2.12 -38.88
CA ALA A 116 5.99 -0.98 -39.80
C ALA A 116 7.38 -0.93 -40.44
N ALA A 117 8.35 -1.64 -39.89
CA ALA A 117 9.69 -1.70 -40.43
C ALA A 117 9.78 -2.69 -41.57
#